data_2b6686a27ba78be0ef000c48fb3f3815
#
_entry.id   2b6686a27ba78be0ef000c48fb3f3815
#
_cell.length_a   1.000
_cell.length_b   1.000
_cell.length_c   1.000
_cell.angle_alpha   90.00
_cell.angle_beta   90.00
_cell.angle_gamma   90.00
#
_symmetry.space_group_name_H-M   'P 1'
#
loop_
_entity.id
_entity.type
_entity.pdbx_description
1 polymer ?
#
loop_
_entity_poly.entity_id
_entity_poly.type
_entity_poly.pdbx_seq_one_letter_code
_entity_poly.pdbx_strand_id
1 'polypeptide(L)'
;MFEIDKVQHRKIAISKRRKIYEAFHQEEYAKRITHFFNEWVSGQKSVFVVALYHPVNSEINPLSLIEYLDTKNKTICLPMVVNKKQPLIFKPWRPGKKMVIGHYGIPVPDNDQTLIPELIICPLLAYDSKGMRLGYGGGFYDRTIKYLRRNKQVKYIGLAFSGQKSYHDLPSEVHDVPLDAVLTETGMDYFQ
;
A
#
# COMPACT_ATOMS: atom_id res chain seq x y z
N MET A 1 -2.94 -31.38 11.47
CA MET A 1 -3.39 -30.23 10.65
C MET A 1 -2.14 -29.75 9.92
N PHE A 2 -2.08 -29.89 8.60
CA PHE A 2 -0.90 -29.43 7.84
C PHE A 2 -0.86 -27.90 7.88
N GLU A 3 0.22 -27.35 8.41
CA GLU A 3 0.46 -25.91 8.44
C GLU A 3 0.66 -25.44 6.99
N ILE A 4 -0.26 -24.58 6.52
CA ILE A 4 -0.20 -24.03 5.16
C ILE A 4 0.93 -23.00 5.14
N ASP A 5 1.93 -23.20 4.27
CA ASP A 5 3.06 -22.28 4.16
C ASP A 5 2.69 -20.92 3.54
N LYS A 6 3.58 -19.93 3.67
CA LYS A 6 3.38 -18.58 3.09
C LYS A 6 3.09 -18.61 1.58
N VAL A 7 3.62 -19.57 0.84
CA VAL A 7 3.42 -19.69 -0.61
C VAL A 7 1.98 -20.08 -0.93
N GLN A 8 1.45 -21.04 -0.20
CA GLN A 8 0.07 -21.49 -0.35
C GLN A 8 -0.92 -20.39 0.07
N HIS A 9 -0.66 -19.70 1.19
CA HIS A 9 -1.45 -18.54 1.61
C HIS A 9 -1.50 -17.46 0.53
N ARG A 10 -0.37 -17.15 -0.14
CA ARG A 10 -0.34 -16.18 -1.24
C ARG A 10 -1.21 -16.61 -2.41
N LYS A 11 -1.15 -17.87 -2.83
CA LYS A 11 -1.99 -18.39 -3.93
C LYS A 11 -3.48 -18.22 -3.64
N ILE A 12 -3.91 -18.57 -2.44
CA ILE A 12 -5.31 -18.43 -1.99
C ILE A 12 -5.70 -16.95 -1.98
N ALA A 13 -4.87 -16.09 -1.40
CA ALA A 13 -5.15 -14.66 -1.27
C ALA A 13 -5.19 -13.94 -2.63
N ILE A 14 -4.32 -14.31 -3.58
CA ILE A 14 -4.35 -13.81 -4.97
C ILE A 14 -5.69 -14.15 -5.63
N SER A 15 -6.12 -15.42 -5.55
CA SER A 15 -7.39 -15.88 -6.12
C SER A 15 -8.58 -15.15 -5.48
N LYS A 16 -8.58 -15.02 -4.14
CA LYS A 16 -9.64 -14.32 -3.40
C LYS A 16 -9.72 -12.85 -3.80
N ARG A 17 -8.59 -12.12 -3.81
CA ARG A 17 -8.55 -10.71 -4.20
C ARG A 17 -9.01 -10.50 -5.64
N ARG A 18 -8.62 -11.39 -6.56
CA ARG A 18 -9.05 -11.32 -7.95
C ARG A 18 -10.57 -11.43 -8.08
N LYS A 19 -11.19 -12.39 -7.40
CA LYS A 19 -12.67 -12.55 -7.39
C LYS A 19 -13.37 -11.30 -6.84
N ILE A 20 -12.85 -10.71 -5.78
CA ILE A 20 -13.36 -9.47 -5.21
C ILE A 20 -13.25 -8.34 -6.25
N TYR A 21 -12.07 -8.15 -6.84
CA TYR A 21 -11.80 -7.13 -7.85
C TYR A 21 -12.75 -7.22 -9.06
N GLU A 22 -13.03 -8.44 -9.55
CA GLU A 22 -13.93 -8.69 -10.69
C GLU A 22 -15.41 -8.42 -10.35
N ALA A 23 -15.79 -8.56 -9.09
CA ALA A 23 -17.16 -8.34 -8.61
C ALA A 23 -17.47 -6.88 -8.22
N PHE A 24 -16.46 -6.02 -8.11
CA PHE A 24 -16.61 -4.69 -7.57
C PHE A 24 -16.85 -3.59 -8.62
N HIS A 25 -17.77 -2.67 -8.30
CA HIS A 25 -17.95 -1.42 -9.05
C HIS A 25 -16.84 -0.42 -8.67
N GLN A 26 -15.84 -0.28 -9.53
CA GLN A 26 -14.62 0.49 -9.29
C GLN A 26 -14.88 1.95 -8.85
N GLU A 27 -15.88 2.63 -9.44
CA GLU A 27 -16.20 4.03 -9.11
C GLU A 27 -16.77 4.20 -7.69
N GLU A 28 -17.69 3.32 -7.28
CA GLU A 28 -18.27 3.38 -5.94
C GLU A 28 -17.20 3.13 -4.89
N TYR A 29 -16.35 2.17 -5.16
CA TYR A 29 -15.23 1.82 -4.31
C TYR A 29 -14.26 2.99 -4.12
N ALA A 30 -13.86 3.63 -5.22
CA ALA A 30 -12.98 4.80 -5.21
C ALA A 30 -13.56 5.95 -4.38
N LYS A 31 -14.86 6.23 -4.49
CA LYS A 31 -15.56 7.26 -3.70
C LYS A 31 -15.52 6.95 -2.20
N ARG A 32 -15.82 5.71 -1.81
CA ARG A 32 -15.83 5.30 -0.39
C ARG A 32 -14.44 5.36 0.24
N ILE A 33 -13.43 4.84 -0.46
CA ILE A 33 -12.04 4.92 -0.01
C ILE A 33 -11.60 6.37 0.17
N THR A 34 -11.88 7.24 -0.80
CA THR A 34 -11.52 8.65 -0.71
C THR A 34 -12.23 9.35 0.45
N HIS A 35 -13.50 9.01 0.70
CA HIS A 35 -14.26 9.54 1.84
C HIS A 35 -13.60 9.18 3.18
N PHE A 36 -13.37 7.91 3.47
CA PHE A 36 -12.74 7.47 4.72
C PHE A 36 -11.29 7.95 4.86
N PHE A 37 -10.55 8.02 3.75
CA PHE A 37 -9.23 8.60 3.76
C PHE A 37 -9.25 10.10 4.12
N ASN A 38 -10.21 10.86 3.58
CA ASN A 38 -10.37 12.30 3.90
C ASN A 38 -10.68 12.52 5.38
N GLU A 39 -11.58 11.73 5.95
CA GLU A 39 -11.89 11.80 7.39
C GLU A 39 -10.63 11.55 8.23
N TRP A 40 -9.88 10.51 7.89
CA TRP A 40 -8.67 10.17 8.60
C TRP A 40 -7.56 11.23 8.45
N VAL A 41 -7.27 11.67 7.21
CA VAL A 41 -6.16 12.60 6.96
C VAL A 41 -6.41 13.99 7.50
N SER A 42 -7.67 14.40 7.61
CA SER A 42 -8.05 15.70 8.18
C SER A 42 -7.66 15.85 9.66
N GLY A 43 -7.59 14.73 10.39
CA GLY A 43 -7.08 14.68 11.76
C GLY A 43 -5.54 14.62 11.88
N GLN A 44 -4.81 14.50 10.76
CA GLN A 44 -3.35 14.36 10.76
C GLN A 44 -2.66 15.70 10.49
N LYS A 45 -2.09 16.31 11.53
CA LYS A 45 -1.51 17.67 11.46
C LYS A 45 -0.27 17.81 10.57
N SER A 46 0.41 16.74 10.19
CA SER A 46 1.74 16.81 9.58
C SER A 46 2.00 15.87 8.40
N VAL A 47 0.96 15.45 7.66
CA VAL A 47 1.17 14.60 6.47
C VAL A 47 1.23 15.47 5.23
N PHE A 48 2.43 15.74 4.71
CA PHE A 48 2.66 16.50 3.49
C PHE A 48 3.11 15.64 2.31
N VAL A 49 3.93 14.60 2.56
CA VAL A 49 4.48 13.71 1.54
C VAL A 49 3.86 12.32 1.70
N VAL A 50 3.08 11.92 0.71
CA VAL A 50 2.35 10.64 0.69
C VAL A 50 2.91 9.75 -0.42
N ALA A 51 3.39 8.58 -0.05
CA ALA A 51 3.72 7.52 -0.99
C ALA A 51 2.50 6.65 -1.27
N LEU A 52 2.15 6.53 -2.54
CA LEU A 52 1.19 5.56 -3.04
C LEU A 52 1.92 4.57 -3.95
N TYR A 53 1.21 3.84 -4.80
CA TYR A 53 1.79 2.84 -5.68
C TYR A 53 1.11 2.85 -7.06
N HIS A 54 1.80 2.31 -8.05
CA HIS A 54 1.20 1.98 -9.35
C HIS A 54 0.58 0.59 -9.23
N PRO A 55 -0.75 0.43 -9.43
CA PRO A 55 -1.42 -0.85 -9.19
C PRO A 55 -1.00 -1.90 -10.21
N VAL A 56 -0.87 -3.15 -9.74
CA VAL A 56 -0.60 -4.31 -10.58
C VAL A 56 -1.65 -5.40 -10.36
N ASN A 57 -2.00 -6.11 -11.42
CA ASN A 57 -3.03 -7.16 -11.40
C ASN A 57 -4.35 -6.66 -10.80
N SER A 58 -4.86 -7.35 -9.78
CA SER A 58 -6.12 -7.03 -9.08
C SER A 58 -5.90 -6.12 -7.86
N GLU A 59 -4.84 -5.33 -7.79
CA GLU A 59 -4.67 -4.33 -6.75
C GLU A 59 -5.68 -3.20 -6.91
N ILE A 60 -6.08 -2.61 -5.80
CA ILE A 60 -6.91 -1.41 -5.83
C ILE A 60 -6.14 -0.31 -6.56
N ASN A 61 -6.82 0.37 -7.48
CA ASN A 61 -6.22 1.54 -8.13
C ASN A 61 -6.31 2.75 -7.19
N PRO A 62 -5.18 3.30 -6.72
CA PRO A 62 -5.18 4.43 -5.81
C PRO A 62 -5.37 5.78 -6.50
N LEU A 63 -5.74 5.82 -7.78
CA LEU A 63 -5.83 7.06 -8.57
C LEU A 63 -6.75 8.10 -7.94
N SER A 64 -7.91 7.68 -7.40
CA SER A 64 -8.84 8.59 -6.72
C SER A 64 -8.21 9.26 -5.48
N LEU A 65 -7.38 8.53 -4.73
CA LEU A 65 -6.61 9.09 -3.61
C LEU A 65 -5.53 10.05 -4.11
N ILE A 66 -4.88 9.72 -5.21
CA ILE A 66 -3.85 10.57 -5.83
C ILE A 66 -4.48 11.90 -6.27
N GLU A 67 -5.60 11.87 -6.99
CA GLU A 67 -6.32 13.04 -7.43
C GLU A 67 -6.81 13.88 -6.25
N TYR A 68 -7.38 13.24 -5.24
CA TYR A 68 -7.79 13.92 -4.00
C TYR A 68 -6.61 14.62 -3.32
N LEU A 69 -5.48 13.95 -3.13
CA LEU A 69 -4.29 14.52 -2.51
C LEU A 69 -3.70 15.68 -3.33
N ASP A 70 -3.74 15.59 -4.65
CA ASP A 70 -3.30 16.68 -5.53
C ASP A 70 -4.18 17.93 -5.36
N THR A 71 -5.51 17.80 -5.24
CA THR A 71 -6.41 18.93 -4.92
C THR A 71 -6.13 19.56 -3.55
N LYS A 72 -5.54 18.79 -2.61
CA LYS A 72 -5.15 19.27 -1.27
C LYS A 72 -3.71 19.77 -1.21
N ASN A 73 -3.06 19.98 -2.35
CA ASN A 73 -1.65 20.41 -2.46
C ASN A 73 -0.68 19.53 -1.67
N LYS A 74 -0.97 18.23 -1.54
CA LYS A 74 -0.05 17.26 -0.93
C LYS A 74 0.99 16.81 -1.95
N THR A 75 2.19 16.56 -1.49
CA THR A 75 3.23 15.99 -2.34
C THR A 75 3.05 14.48 -2.44
N ILE A 76 2.89 14.00 -3.66
CA ILE A 76 2.70 12.57 -3.97
C ILE A 76 4.02 12.01 -4.48
N CYS A 77 4.34 10.79 -4.07
CA CYS A 77 5.48 10.04 -4.61
C CYS A 77 5.12 8.57 -4.85
N LEU A 78 5.80 7.96 -5.80
CA LEU A 78 5.64 6.55 -6.14
C LEU A 78 6.94 5.78 -5.85
N PRO A 79 6.84 4.52 -5.42
CA PRO A 79 7.99 3.70 -5.11
C PRO A 79 8.72 3.25 -6.37
N MET A 80 10.04 3.21 -6.29
CA MET A 80 10.91 2.61 -7.29
C MET A 80 11.81 1.56 -6.62
N VAL A 81 11.87 0.39 -7.24
CA VAL A 81 12.83 -0.65 -6.87
C VAL A 81 14.18 -0.32 -7.50
N VAL A 82 15.20 -0.12 -6.71
CA VAL A 82 16.59 0.04 -7.17
C VAL A 82 17.27 -1.31 -7.25
N ASN A 83 17.09 -2.13 -6.20
CA ASN A 83 17.68 -3.46 -6.10
C ASN A 83 16.76 -4.38 -5.27
N LYS A 84 16.76 -5.68 -5.58
CA LYS A 84 15.93 -6.69 -4.88
C LYS A 84 16.15 -6.75 -3.36
N LYS A 85 17.35 -6.41 -2.87
CA LYS A 85 17.72 -6.49 -1.45
C LYS A 85 17.70 -5.13 -0.73
N GLN A 86 17.41 -4.05 -1.44
CA GLN A 86 17.40 -2.70 -0.88
C GLN A 86 15.99 -2.20 -0.55
N PRO A 87 15.85 -1.19 0.33
CA PRO A 87 14.61 -0.44 0.48
C PRO A 87 14.16 0.19 -0.83
N LEU A 88 12.88 0.46 -0.94
CA LEU A 88 12.33 1.31 -2.00
C LEU A 88 12.85 2.74 -1.83
N ILE A 89 13.06 3.42 -2.97
CA ILE A 89 13.14 4.87 -3.00
C ILE A 89 11.83 5.43 -3.53
N PHE A 90 11.50 6.66 -3.18
CA PHE A 90 10.25 7.29 -3.60
C PHE A 90 10.54 8.51 -4.45
N LYS A 91 9.95 8.57 -5.63
CA LYS A 91 10.10 9.66 -6.59
C LYS A 91 8.84 10.50 -6.65
N PRO A 92 8.92 11.86 -6.64
CA PRO A 92 7.74 12.71 -6.78
C PRO A 92 7.03 12.43 -8.10
N TRP A 93 5.70 12.44 -8.05
CA TRP A 93 4.87 12.25 -9.22
C TRP A 93 3.51 12.93 -9.08
N ARG A 94 2.94 13.34 -10.21
CA ARG A 94 1.57 13.86 -10.32
C ARG A 94 0.93 13.31 -11.59
N PRO A 95 -0.42 13.22 -11.64
CA PRO A 95 -1.12 12.84 -12.86
C PRO A 95 -0.64 13.63 -14.08
N GLY A 96 -0.48 12.94 -15.20
CA GLY A 96 0.03 13.54 -16.46
C GLY A 96 1.55 13.71 -16.56
N LYS A 97 2.32 13.45 -15.50
CA LYS A 97 3.79 13.46 -15.58
C LYS A 97 4.32 12.17 -16.19
N LYS A 98 5.41 12.30 -16.94
CA LYS A 98 6.06 11.21 -17.66
C LYS A 98 6.49 10.09 -16.71
N MET A 99 6.32 8.85 -17.17
CA MET A 99 6.77 7.64 -16.51
C MET A 99 7.61 6.81 -17.47
N VAL A 100 8.50 6.00 -16.90
CA VAL A 100 9.33 5.02 -17.62
C VAL A 100 9.11 3.64 -17.02
N ILE A 101 9.42 2.61 -17.79
CA ILE A 101 9.30 1.22 -17.28
C ILE A 101 10.45 0.94 -16.31
N GLY A 102 10.10 0.66 -15.08
CA GLY A 102 11.02 0.27 -14.02
C GLY A 102 11.17 -1.26 -13.88
N HIS A 103 11.72 -1.68 -12.75
CA HIS A 103 11.82 -3.10 -12.41
C HIS A 103 10.44 -3.78 -12.41
N TYR A 104 10.39 -5.03 -12.76
CA TYR A 104 9.16 -5.85 -12.86
C TYR A 104 8.13 -5.33 -13.88
N GLY A 105 8.52 -4.48 -14.82
CA GLY A 105 7.60 -3.89 -15.79
C GLY A 105 6.64 -2.85 -15.20
N ILE A 106 6.87 -2.39 -13.98
CA ILE A 106 6.01 -1.41 -13.29
C ILE A 106 6.45 0.00 -13.68
N PRO A 107 5.53 0.86 -14.15
CA PRO A 107 5.85 2.25 -14.44
C PRO A 107 6.34 3.00 -13.20
N VAL A 108 7.39 3.81 -13.35
CA VAL A 108 7.97 4.66 -12.30
C VAL A 108 8.17 6.08 -12.83
N PRO A 109 8.15 7.12 -11.97
CA PRO A 109 8.36 8.50 -12.41
C PRO A 109 9.71 8.72 -13.08
N ASP A 110 9.70 9.43 -14.22
CA ASP A 110 10.89 9.78 -14.99
C ASP A 110 11.51 11.10 -14.47
N ASN A 111 12.17 11.01 -13.32
CA ASN A 111 12.95 12.11 -12.74
C ASN A 111 14.02 11.56 -11.78
N ASP A 112 14.97 12.40 -11.37
CA ASP A 112 16.08 12.01 -10.47
C ASP A 112 15.86 12.41 -9.01
N GLN A 113 14.74 13.05 -8.70
CA GLN A 113 14.42 13.47 -7.34
C GLN A 113 14.00 12.28 -6.48
N THR A 114 14.33 12.34 -5.21
CA THR A 114 13.84 11.38 -4.21
C THR A 114 13.24 12.12 -3.02
N LEU A 115 12.22 11.52 -2.42
CA LEU A 115 11.52 12.03 -1.25
C LEU A 115 11.48 11.00 -0.14
N ILE A 116 11.38 11.46 1.09
CA ILE A 116 11.09 10.64 2.26
C ILE A 116 9.63 10.87 2.64
N PRO A 117 8.75 9.88 2.44
CA PRO A 117 7.34 10.03 2.78
C PRO A 117 7.10 10.06 4.28
N GLU A 118 6.01 10.68 4.68
CA GLU A 118 5.47 10.70 6.04
C GLU A 118 4.34 9.67 6.20
N LEU A 119 3.71 9.34 5.08
CA LEU A 119 2.70 8.30 4.98
C LEU A 119 3.05 7.40 3.79
N ILE A 120 3.04 6.10 4.02
CA ILE A 120 3.13 5.09 2.96
C ILE A 120 1.83 4.30 2.91
N ILE A 121 1.16 4.36 1.77
CA ILE A 121 0.01 3.51 1.44
C ILE A 121 0.51 2.39 0.54
N CYS A 122 0.37 1.14 0.99
CA CYS A 122 0.88 -0.02 0.29
C CYS A 122 -0.22 -0.99 -0.14
N PRO A 123 -0.02 -1.71 -1.26
CA PRO A 123 -0.90 -2.82 -1.64
C PRO A 123 -0.59 -4.06 -0.80
N LEU A 124 -1.58 -4.96 -0.72
CA LEU A 124 -1.44 -6.24 -0.02
C LEU A 124 -2.35 -7.31 -0.61
N LEU A 125 -2.09 -8.57 -0.28
CA LEU A 125 -2.92 -9.71 -0.66
C LEU A 125 -3.96 -10.04 0.42
N ALA A 126 -3.56 -9.96 1.69
CA ALA A 126 -4.41 -10.18 2.85
C ALA A 126 -3.83 -9.45 4.06
N TYR A 127 -4.64 -9.20 5.07
CA TYR A 127 -4.24 -8.68 6.38
C TYR A 127 -5.04 -9.35 7.50
N ASP A 128 -4.50 -9.35 8.72
CA ASP A 128 -5.15 -9.94 9.89
C ASP A 128 -5.46 -8.90 10.97
N SER A 129 -6.03 -9.35 12.08
CA SER A 129 -6.40 -8.51 13.22
C SER A 129 -5.22 -7.89 13.98
N LYS A 130 -4.00 -8.36 13.73
CA LYS A 130 -2.75 -7.84 14.31
C LYS A 130 -2.04 -6.85 13.41
N GLY A 131 -2.62 -6.52 12.26
CA GLY A 131 -1.99 -5.67 11.25
C GLY A 131 -0.90 -6.36 10.43
N MET A 132 -0.70 -7.68 10.62
CA MET A 132 0.21 -8.42 9.77
C MET A 132 -0.37 -8.51 8.36
N ARG A 133 0.48 -8.35 7.37
CA ARG A 133 0.06 -8.41 5.96
C ARG A 133 0.77 -9.48 5.18
N LEU A 134 0.09 -10.01 4.21
CA LEU A 134 0.64 -10.88 3.19
C LEU A 134 0.86 -10.08 1.91
N GLY A 135 2.11 -9.97 1.48
CA GLY A 135 2.49 -9.38 0.18
C GLY A 135 2.95 -10.47 -0.80
N TYR A 136 3.46 -10.05 -1.95
CA TYR A 136 3.99 -10.96 -2.99
C TYR A 136 5.32 -11.66 -2.64
N GLY A 137 5.94 -11.36 -1.49
CA GLY A 137 7.15 -12.03 -1.00
C GLY A 137 8.47 -11.33 -1.33
N GLY A 138 8.46 -10.16 -1.93
CA GLY A 138 9.68 -9.40 -2.21
C GLY A 138 10.30 -8.71 -0.99
N GLY A 139 9.55 -8.54 0.11
CA GLY A 139 9.98 -7.89 1.36
C GLY A 139 10.35 -6.40 1.21
N PHE A 140 9.97 -5.77 0.11
CA PHE A 140 10.36 -4.38 -0.19
C PHE A 140 9.84 -3.39 0.85
N TYR A 141 8.56 -3.46 1.19
CA TYR A 141 7.95 -2.56 2.15
C TYR A 141 8.49 -2.77 3.56
N ASP A 142 8.73 -4.02 3.99
CA ASP A 142 9.29 -4.32 5.32
C ASP A 142 10.66 -3.71 5.49
N ARG A 143 11.55 -3.90 4.51
CA ARG A 143 12.88 -3.28 4.50
C ARG A 143 12.79 -1.76 4.50
N THR A 144 11.86 -1.20 3.72
CA THR A 144 11.68 0.25 3.59
C THR A 144 11.20 0.86 4.90
N ILE A 145 10.17 0.30 5.52
CA ILE A 145 9.63 0.81 6.79
C ILE A 145 10.68 0.69 7.91
N LYS A 146 11.36 -0.46 8.02
CA LYS A 146 12.46 -0.62 9.00
C LYS A 146 13.57 0.42 8.78
N TYR A 147 13.93 0.71 7.54
CA TYR A 147 14.94 1.72 7.23
C TYR A 147 14.48 3.13 7.61
N LEU A 148 13.27 3.52 7.19
CA LEU A 148 12.75 4.88 7.41
C LEU A 148 12.47 5.15 8.89
N ARG A 149 11.92 4.20 9.63
CA ARG A 149 11.58 4.36 11.06
C ARG A 149 12.80 4.49 11.99
N ARG A 150 14.01 4.28 11.48
CA ARG A 150 15.23 4.59 12.25
C ARG A 150 15.41 6.09 12.53
N ASN A 151 14.95 6.94 11.61
CA ASN A 151 15.23 8.38 11.64
C ASN A 151 13.97 9.25 11.50
N LYS A 152 12.81 8.67 11.21
CA LYS A 152 11.57 9.41 10.98
C LYS A 152 10.36 8.59 11.41
N GLN A 153 9.36 9.27 11.97
CA GLN A 153 8.04 8.66 12.14
C GLN A 153 7.36 8.58 10.79
N VAL A 154 7.11 7.37 10.32
CA VAL A 154 6.41 7.10 9.07
C VAL A 154 5.19 6.27 9.37
N LYS A 155 4.01 6.76 8.98
CA LYS A 155 2.77 6.00 9.02
C LYS A 155 2.72 5.00 7.89
N TYR A 156 2.28 3.79 8.19
CA TYR A 156 2.27 2.68 7.25
C TYR A 156 0.88 2.05 7.17
N ILE A 157 0.17 2.33 6.09
CA ILE A 157 -1.23 1.96 5.89
C ILE A 157 -1.36 1.01 4.71
N GLY A 158 -2.11 -0.06 4.90
CA GLY A 158 -2.52 -0.94 3.81
C GLY A 158 -3.74 -0.38 3.07
N LEU A 159 -3.79 -0.54 1.75
CA LEU A 159 -4.99 -0.30 0.96
C LEU A 159 -5.53 -1.63 0.47
N ALA A 160 -6.74 -2.00 0.90
CA ALA A 160 -7.30 -3.31 0.69
C ALA A 160 -8.82 -3.27 0.48
N PHE A 161 -9.36 -4.30 -0.17
CA PHE A 161 -10.79 -4.60 -0.07
C PHE A 161 -11.10 -5.16 1.32
N SER A 162 -12.23 -4.83 1.92
CA SER A 162 -12.62 -5.37 3.23
C SER A 162 -12.60 -6.91 3.24
N GLY A 163 -12.97 -7.52 2.14
CA GLY A 163 -12.91 -8.97 1.94
C GLY A 163 -11.50 -9.58 1.94
N GLN A 164 -10.41 -8.77 1.93
CA GLN A 164 -9.04 -9.28 2.09
C GLN A 164 -8.65 -9.51 3.55
N LYS A 165 -9.50 -9.13 4.50
CA LYS A 165 -9.28 -9.42 5.92
C LYS A 165 -9.28 -10.93 6.16
N SER A 166 -8.27 -11.41 6.88
CA SER A 166 -8.18 -12.77 7.40
C SER A 166 -8.75 -12.82 8.80
N TYR A 167 -9.57 -13.82 9.07
CA TYR A 167 -10.09 -14.10 10.42
C TYR A 167 -9.11 -14.94 11.26
N HIS A 168 -8.03 -15.41 10.65
CA HIS A 168 -6.96 -16.16 11.29
C HIS A 168 -5.65 -15.38 11.17
N ASP A 169 -4.75 -15.61 12.11
CA ASP A 169 -3.40 -15.06 12.04
C ASP A 169 -2.71 -15.46 10.73
N LEU A 170 -2.08 -14.49 10.09
CA LEU A 170 -1.27 -14.74 8.90
C LEU A 170 0.12 -15.24 9.29
N PRO A 171 0.73 -16.12 8.49
CA PRO A 171 2.09 -16.55 8.74
C PRO A 171 3.04 -15.35 8.66
N SER A 172 3.71 -15.05 9.75
CA SER A 172 4.64 -13.92 9.89
C SER A 172 6.05 -14.38 10.22
N GLU A 173 7.02 -13.56 9.89
CA GLU A 173 8.44 -13.77 10.17
C GLU A 173 8.98 -12.57 10.97
N VAL A 174 10.11 -12.76 11.65
CA VAL A 174 10.73 -11.73 12.53
C VAL A 174 11.03 -10.42 11.82
N HIS A 175 11.15 -10.44 10.51
CA HIS A 175 11.43 -9.26 9.71
C HIS A 175 10.19 -8.62 9.09
N ASP A 176 9.02 -9.21 9.22
CA ASP A 176 7.77 -8.58 8.80
C ASP A 176 7.44 -7.39 9.71
N VAL A 177 6.85 -6.35 9.15
CA VAL A 177 6.46 -5.14 9.87
C VAL A 177 4.95 -4.99 9.82
N PRO A 178 4.27 -4.93 10.97
CA PRO A 178 2.83 -4.72 10.98
C PRO A 178 2.48 -3.34 10.42
N LEU A 179 1.28 -3.26 9.85
CA LEU A 179 0.66 -2.01 9.44
C LEU A 179 0.18 -1.23 10.67
N ASP A 180 0.15 0.09 10.60
CA ASP A 180 -0.50 0.94 11.60
C ASP A 180 -2.03 0.93 11.43
N ALA A 181 -2.49 0.78 10.17
CA ALA A 181 -3.91 0.66 9.81
C ALA A 181 -4.10 0.03 8.43
N VAL A 182 -5.34 -0.35 8.11
CA VAL A 182 -5.78 -0.70 6.75
C VAL A 182 -6.99 0.16 6.38
N LEU A 183 -6.90 0.81 5.23
CA LEU A 183 -8.01 1.53 4.60
C LEU A 183 -8.76 0.60 3.66
N THR A 184 -10.07 0.53 3.84
CA THR A 184 -10.99 -0.26 3.00
C THR A 184 -12.19 0.59 2.59
N GLU A 185 -13.06 0.04 1.75
CA GLU A 185 -14.35 0.66 1.40
C GLU A 185 -15.37 0.68 2.55
N THR A 186 -15.06 0.05 3.65
CA THR A 186 -15.91 0.03 4.86
C THR A 186 -15.37 0.88 6.00
N GLY A 187 -14.17 1.47 5.84
CA GLY A 187 -13.53 2.32 6.83
C GLY A 187 -12.07 2.00 7.08
N MET A 188 -11.56 2.47 8.22
CA MET A 188 -10.19 2.25 8.68
C MET A 188 -10.15 1.22 9.80
N ASP A 189 -9.38 0.16 9.61
CA ASP A 189 -8.99 -0.78 10.68
C ASP A 189 -7.66 -0.32 11.28
N TYR A 190 -7.61 -0.01 12.58
CA TYR A 190 -6.38 0.38 13.29
C TYR A 190 -5.78 -0.78 14.04
N PHE A 191 -4.45 -0.82 14.11
CA PHE A 191 -3.71 -1.82 14.86
C PHE A 191 -2.82 -1.13 15.91
N GLN A 192 -2.73 -1.76 17.08
CA GLN A 192 -1.93 -1.29 18.22
C GLN A 192 -0.55 -1.97 18.23
#